data_2736c73349666a53fd93cad6973388f2
#
_entry.id   2736c73349666a53fd93cad6973388f2
#
_cell.length_a   1.000
_cell.length_b   1.000
_cell.length_c   1.000
_cell.angle_alpha   90.00
_cell.angle_beta   90.00
_cell.angle_gamma   90.00
#
_symmetry.space_group_name_H-M   'P 1'
#
loop_
_entity.id
_entity.type
_entity.pdbx_description
1 polymer ?
#
loop_
_entity_poly.entity_id
_entity_poly.type
_entity_poly.pdbx_seq_one_letter_code
_entity_poly.pdbx_strand_id
1 'polypeptide(L)'
;MKTEKDLQNACMKFAKAEGGYARKVEATNYRGFPDCMVITAKGRLFFTEFKTPAGTGKLMAGQTREIALLRFYSAEVHILDNFDDFCEIYRGDT
;
A
#
# COMPACT_ATOMS: atom_id res chain seq x y z
N MET A 1 -14.59 7.74 3.00
CA MET A 1 -13.34 7.51 3.74
C MET A 1 -12.69 8.84 4.05
N LYS A 2 -12.41 9.11 5.31
CA LYS A 2 -11.90 10.41 5.74
C LYS A 2 -10.44 10.38 6.19
N THR A 3 -9.94 9.20 6.57
CA THR A 3 -8.59 9.07 7.12
C THR A 3 -7.78 8.02 6.37
N GLU A 4 -6.46 8.07 6.55
CA GLU A 4 -5.58 7.03 6.02
C GLU A 4 -5.97 5.66 6.55
N LYS A 5 -6.35 5.59 7.83
CA LYS A 5 -6.77 4.33 8.44
C LYS A 5 -8.04 3.77 7.81
N ASP A 6 -9.01 4.64 7.52
CA ASP A 6 -10.24 4.22 6.83
C ASP A 6 -9.93 3.64 5.46
N LEU A 7 -9.06 4.32 4.71
CA LEU A 7 -8.64 3.87 3.39
C LEU A 7 -7.91 2.52 3.49
N GLN A 8 -6.96 2.42 4.40
CA GLN A 8 -6.21 1.19 4.63
C GLN A 8 -7.14 0.02 4.94
N ASN A 9 -8.07 0.22 5.87
CA ASN A 9 -9.02 -0.83 6.28
C ASN A 9 -9.88 -1.29 5.11
N ALA A 10 -10.38 -0.35 4.30
CA ALA A 10 -11.20 -0.66 3.13
C ALA A 10 -10.40 -1.46 2.09
N CYS A 11 -9.17 -1.06 1.82
CA CYS A 11 -8.31 -1.74 0.85
C CYS A 11 -7.96 -3.16 1.29
N MET A 12 -7.62 -3.33 2.58
CA MET A 12 -7.29 -4.65 3.11
C MET A 12 -8.50 -5.57 3.10
N LYS A 13 -9.68 -5.04 3.43
CA LYS A 13 -10.92 -5.80 3.37
C LYS A 13 -11.22 -6.25 1.94
N PHE A 14 -11.04 -5.36 0.98
CA PHE A 14 -11.21 -5.67 -0.44
C PHE A 14 -10.28 -6.80 -0.87
N ALA A 15 -8.99 -6.70 -0.56
CA ALA A 15 -8.00 -7.71 -0.94
C ALA A 15 -8.38 -9.09 -0.40
N LYS A 16 -8.81 -9.16 0.86
CA LYS A 16 -9.23 -10.43 1.47
C LYS A 16 -10.49 -10.97 0.83
N ALA A 17 -11.46 -10.10 0.50
CA ALA A 17 -12.69 -10.50 -0.15
C ALA A 17 -12.44 -11.06 -1.55
N GLU A 18 -11.38 -10.59 -2.22
CA GLU A 18 -10.97 -11.08 -3.55
C GLU A 18 -10.09 -12.33 -3.48
N GLY A 19 -9.96 -12.92 -2.30
CA GLY A 19 -9.18 -14.15 -2.11
C GLY A 19 -7.70 -13.93 -1.89
N GLY A 20 -7.28 -12.69 -1.66
CA GLY A 20 -5.89 -12.36 -1.42
C GLY A 20 -5.50 -12.37 0.04
N TYR A 21 -4.23 -12.11 0.28
CA TYR A 21 -3.62 -12.00 1.60
C TYR A 21 -3.25 -10.54 1.81
N ALA A 22 -3.58 -9.97 2.93
CA ALA A 22 -3.23 -8.59 3.23
C ALA A 22 -2.89 -8.45 4.71
N ARG A 23 -1.78 -7.78 5.01
CA ARG A 23 -1.31 -7.56 6.38
C ARG A 23 -0.73 -6.17 6.53
N LYS A 24 -0.99 -5.57 7.68
CA LYS A 24 -0.29 -4.37 8.08
C LYS A 24 1.15 -4.76 8.44
N VAL A 25 2.12 -3.95 7.99
CA VAL A 25 3.53 -4.21 8.26
C VAL A 25 4.00 -3.25 9.36
N GLU A 26 4.64 -3.79 10.39
CA GLU A 26 5.23 -3.00 11.46
C GLU A 26 6.75 -3.24 11.48
N ALA A 27 7.48 -2.38 10.78
CA ALA A 27 8.93 -2.46 10.70
C ALA A 27 9.54 -1.43 11.65
N THR A 28 9.66 -1.77 12.92
CA THR A 28 10.05 -0.83 13.98
C THR A 28 11.44 -0.25 13.81
N ASN A 29 12.34 -0.98 13.16
CA ASN A 29 13.73 -0.55 12.95
C ASN A 29 13.96 0.15 11.61
N TYR A 30 12.94 0.28 10.78
CA TYR A 30 13.06 0.83 9.44
C TYR A 30 11.96 1.86 9.21
N ARG A 31 12.24 3.11 9.60
CA ARG A 31 11.31 4.21 9.39
C ARG A 31 11.03 4.38 7.89
N GLY A 32 9.77 4.57 7.57
CA GLY A 32 9.35 4.79 6.20
C GLY A 32 9.05 3.54 5.41
N PHE A 33 9.13 2.35 6.03
CA PHE A 33 8.66 1.14 5.37
C PHE A 33 7.17 1.26 5.03
N PRO A 34 6.71 0.72 3.88
CA PRO A 34 5.30 0.82 3.50
C PRO A 34 4.34 0.22 4.55
N ASP A 35 3.12 0.76 4.62
CA ASP A 35 2.13 0.39 5.64
C ASP A 35 1.67 -1.05 5.56
N CYS A 36 1.50 -1.58 4.36
CA CYS A 36 0.86 -2.88 4.16
C CYS A 36 1.55 -3.72 3.10
N MET A 37 1.42 -5.02 3.26
CA MET A 37 1.82 -6.00 2.27
C MET A 37 0.58 -6.70 1.75
N VAL A 38 0.49 -6.86 0.43
CA VAL A 38 -0.65 -7.51 -0.24
C VAL A 38 -0.12 -8.58 -1.17
N ILE A 39 -0.76 -9.76 -1.13
CA ILE A 39 -0.52 -10.81 -2.10
C ILE A 39 -1.86 -11.13 -2.75
N THR A 40 -1.95 -10.95 -4.07
CA THR A 40 -3.21 -11.20 -4.78
C THR A 40 -3.51 -12.70 -4.82
N ALA A 41 -4.77 -13.04 -5.17
CA ALA A 41 -5.16 -14.43 -5.32
C ALA A 41 -4.30 -15.17 -6.36
N LYS A 42 -3.71 -14.43 -7.31
CA LYS A 42 -2.82 -14.99 -8.34
C LYS A 42 -1.36 -15.08 -7.90
N GLY A 43 -1.05 -14.64 -6.68
CA GLY A 43 0.29 -14.74 -6.12
C GLY A 43 1.20 -13.54 -6.35
N ARG A 44 0.67 -12.42 -6.89
CA ARG A 44 1.45 -11.20 -7.06
C ARG A 44 1.57 -10.47 -5.72
N LEU A 45 2.80 -10.17 -5.32
CA LEU A 45 3.08 -9.46 -4.08
C LEU A 45 3.37 -7.99 -4.36
N PHE A 46 2.77 -7.08 -3.59
CA PHE A 46 3.14 -5.68 -3.62
C PHE A 46 2.94 -5.03 -2.25
N PHE A 47 3.60 -3.89 -2.06
CA PHE A 47 3.47 -3.08 -0.86
C PHE A 47 2.67 -1.83 -1.16
N THR A 48 1.95 -1.34 -0.18
CA THR A 48 1.20 -0.08 -0.29
C THR A 48 1.53 0.85 0.85
N GLU A 49 1.72 2.12 0.52
CA GLU A 49 1.81 3.22 1.47
C GLU A 49 0.55 4.07 1.29
N PHE A 50 -0.22 4.27 2.35
CA PHE A 50 -1.47 5.01 2.27
C PHE A 50 -1.28 6.46 2.70
N LYS A 51 -1.91 7.37 1.97
CA LYS A 51 -1.94 8.79 2.28
C LYS A 51 -3.39 9.23 2.47
N THR A 52 -3.57 10.42 3.06
CA THR A 52 -4.90 10.95 3.36
C THR A 52 -5.75 11.02 2.09
N PRO A 53 -6.98 10.49 2.08
CA PRO A 53 -7.86 10.57 0.90
C PRO A 53 -8.12 11.98 0.41
N ALA A 54 -7.95 13.00 1.27
CA ALA A 54 -8.08 14.39 0.88
C ALA A 54 -6.93 14.88 -0.03
N GLY A 55 -5.93 14.04 -0.28
CA GLY A 55 -4.81 14.38 -1.14
C GLY A 55 -3.81 15.37 -0.52
N THR A 56 -3.90 15.59 0.78
CA THR A 56 -3.02 16.52 1.49
C THR A 56 -1.82 15.85 2.15
N GLY A 57 -1.80 14.52 2.17
CA GLY A 57 -0.71 13.77 2.76
C GLY A 57 0.52 13.79 1.87
N LYS A 58 1.69 13.92 2.49
CA LYS A 58 2.98 13.91 1.79
C LYS A 58 3.87 12.83 2.36
N LEU A 59 4.74 12.27 1.51
CA LEU A 59 5.77 11.36 1.99
C LEU A 59 6.79 12.14 2.79
N MET A 60 7.20 11.58 3.92
CA MET A 60 8.34 12.09 4.66
C MET A 60 9.64 11.61 3.99
N ALA A 61 10.75 12.31 4.25
CA ALA A 61 12.04 12.00 3.62
C ALA A 61 12.44 10.52 3.82
N GLY A 62 12.21 9.97 5.02
CA GLY A 62 12.50 8.57 5.32
C GLY A 62 11.66 7.61 4.48
N GLN A 63 10.37 7.93 4.28
CA GLN A 63 9.48 7.11 3.45
C GLN A 63 9.91 7.14 1.99
N THR A 64 10.25 8.31 1.47
CA THR A 64 10.72 8.46 0.08
C THR A 64 11.95 7.61 -0.16
N ARG A 65 12.91 7.65 0.77
CA ARG A 65 14.15 6.90 0.66
C ARG A 65 13.93 5.40 0.71
N GLU A 66 13.11 4.95 1.66
CA GLU A 66 12.85 3.52 1.83
C GLU A 66 12.09 2.94 0.63
N ILE A 67 11.09 3.67 0.12
CA ILE A 67 10.34 3.24 -1.06
C ILE A 67 11.25 3.17 -2.28
N ALA A 68 12.14 4.17 -2.46
CA ALA A 68 13.09 4.17 -3.56
C ALA A 68 14.03 2.96 -3.47
N LEU A 69 14.46 2.61 -2.26
CA LEU A 69 15.34 1.46 -2.04
C LEU A 69 14.63 0.15 -2.36
N LEU A 70 13.39 -0.01 -1.91
CA LEU A 70 12.59 -1.19 -2.23
C LEU A 70 12.41 -1.35 -3.73
N ARG A 71 12.11 -0.26 -4.42
CA ARG A 71 11.95 -0.28 -5.89
C ARG A 71 13.26 -0.59 -6.60
N PHE A 72 14.38 -0.14 -6.05
CA PHE A 72 15.70 -0.49 -6.57
C PHE A 72 15.91 -2.01 -6.54
N TYR A 73 15.42 -2.68 -5.50
CA TYR A 73 15.49 -4.14 -5.40
C TYR A 73 14.32 -4.83 -6.09
N SER A 74 13.63 -4.12 -6.99
CA SER A 74 12.53 -4.65 -7.81
C SER A 74 11.25 -4.98 -7.05
N ALA A 75 11.08 -4.46 -5.84
CA ALA A 75 9.82 -4.60 -5.13
C ALA A 75 8.78 -3.68 -5.76
N GLU A 76 7.55 -4.19 -5.90
CA GLU A 76 6.43 -3.40 -6.36
C GLU A 76 5.87 -2.63 -5.16
N VAL A 77 5.88 -1.30 -5.22
CA VAL A 77 5.39 -0.43 -4.15
C VAL A 77 4.51 0.66 -4.74
N HIS A 78 3.33 0.84 -4.16
CA HIS A 78 2.37 1.85 -4.58
C HIS A 78 2.08 2.82 -3.44
N ILE A 79 1.98 4.11 -3.77
CA ILE A 79 1.59 5.18 -2.86
C ILE A 79 0.18 5.58 -3.26
N LEU A 80 -0.79 5.41 -2.36
CA LEU A 80 -2.20 5.52 -2.70
C LEU A 80 -2.94 6.42 -1.75
N ASP A 81 -3.86 7.21 -2.29
CA ASP A 81 -4.74 8.08 -1.50
C ASP A 81 -6.23 7.83 -1.78
N ASN A 82 -6.56 6.83 -2.59
CA ASN A 82 -7.96 6.52 -2.87
C ASN A 82 -8.16 5.03 -3.12
N PHE A 83 -9.40 4.59 -2.90
CA PHE A 83 -9.78 3.19 -2.97
C PHE A 83 -9.79 2.65 -4.41
N ASP A 84 -10.25 3.45 -5.36
CA ASP A 84 -10.39 3.00 -6.74
C ASP A 84 -9.05 2.62 -7.36
N ASP A 85 -8.01 3.43 -7.09
CA ASP A 85 -6.67 3.13 -7.57
C ASP A 85 -6.15 1.81 -6.97
N PHE A 86 -6.42 1.56 -5.70
CA PHE A 86 -6.04 0.28 -5.09
C PHE A 86 -6.71 -0.90 -5.79
N CYS A 87 -7.99 -0.78 -6.09
CA CYS A 87 -8.72 -1.85 -6.76
C CYS A 87 -8.16 -2.13 -8.15
N GLU A 88 -7.82 -1.08 -8.92
CA GLU A 88 -7.20 -1.23 -10.23
C GLU A 88 -5.85 -1.93 -10.14
N ILE A 89 -5.03 -1.51 -9.19
CA ILE A 89 -3.71 -2.11 -8.98
C ILE A 89 -3.84 -3.57 -8.57
N TYR A 90 -4.75 -3.87 -7.66
CA TYR A 90 -4.98 -5.24 -7.22
C TYR A 90 -5.40 -6.15 -8.38
N ARG A 91 -6.26 -5.66 -9.25
CA ARG A 91 -6.75 -6.42 -10.41
C ARG A 91 -5.71 -6.51 -11.54
N GLY A 92 -4.67 -5.68 -11.50
CA GLY A 92 -3.65 -5.67 -12.53
C GLY A 92 -4.10 -5.00 -13.82
N ASP A 93 -5.03 -4.04 -13.74
CA ASP A 93 -5.58 -3.32 -14.90
C ASP A 93 -4.70 -2.15 -15.34
N THR A 94 -3.65 -1.85 -14.60
CA THR A 94 -2.76 -0.72 -14.88
C THR A 94 -1.37 -1.17 -15.26
#